data_9c8eff00c8e1f2b5ce01ef16fc165dfb
#
_entry.id   9c8eff00c8e1f2b5ce01ef16fc165dfb
#
_cell.length_a   1.000
_cell.length_b   1.000
_cell.length_c   1.000
_cell.angle_alpha   90.00
_cell.angle_beta   90.00
_cell.angle_gamma   90.00
#
_symmetry.space_group_name_H-M   'P 1'
#
loop_
_entity.id
_entity.type
_entity.pdbx_description
1 polymer ?
#
loop_
_entity_poly.entity_id
_entity_poly.type
_entity_poly.pdbx_seq_one_letter_code
_entity_poly.pdbx_strand_id
1 'polypeptide(L)'
;MAKIKLGRGEVVLADMAPPLRGVIYPFLELIIATALSWMLIGWMDAAAVDAVIRNAVVGIWFLIFIWRFFWPLIRQQRQRFVVTNKRVMYLPGGRGRTESIPLMQIRGVRRRRGGIDIGILGYGEPVHFPNVGRARRVEALIVEQLR
;
A
#
# COMPACT_ATOMS: atom_id res chain seq x y z
N MET A 1 12.12 7.07 6.64
CA MET A 1 12.48 5.93 5.77
C MET A 1 12.81 4.73 6.63
N ALA A 2 12.17 3.61 6.40
CA ALA A 2 12.57 2.37 7.05
C ALA A 2 13.96 1.98 6.52
N LYS A 3 14.98 2.03 7.39
CA LYS A 3 16.32 1.58 7.03
C LYS A 3 16.32 0.06 6.93
N ILE A 4 16.51 -0.45 5.72
CA ILE A 4 16.69 -1.87 5.49
C ILE A 4 18.08 -2.25 6.02
N LYS A 5 18.11 -3.12 7.02
CA LYS A 5 19.38 -3.67 7.51
C LYS A 5 19.83 -4.78 6.56
N LEU A 6 20.78 -4.48 5.71
CA LEU A 6 21.41 -5.45 4.79
C LEU A 6 22.52 -6.20 5.53
N GLY A 7 22.60 -7.51 5.29
CA GLY A 7 23.69 -8.34 5.76
C GLY A 7 24.99 -8.10 4.96
N ARG A 8 26.11 -8.65 5.45
CA ARG A 8 27.39 -8.58 4.71
C ARG A 8 27.27 -9.26 3.35
N GLY A 9 27.60 -8.53 2.28
CA GLY A 9 27.53 -9.01 0.91
C GLY A 9 26.10 -9.14 0.33
N GLU A 10 25.10 -8.54 1.00
CA GLU A 10 23.73 -8.50 0.52
C GLU A 10 23.53 -7.28 -0.38
N VAL A 11 23.04 -7.50 -1.60
CA VAL A 11 22.80 -6.46 -2.59
C VAL A 11 21.32 -6.43 -2.93
N VAL A 12 20.75 -5.24 -2.97
CA VAL A 12 19.35 -5.01 -3.37
C VAL A 12 19.25 -5.15 -4.89
N LEU A 13 18.48 -6.11 -5.36
CA LEU A 13 18.23 -6.34 -6.78
C LEU A 13 16.99 -5.55 -7.26
N ALA A 14 15.99 -5.44 -6.42
CA ALA A 14 14.79 -4.67 -6.70
C ALA A 14 14.19 -4.10 -5.41
N ASP A 15 13.76 -2.85 -5.48
CA ASP A 15 12.99 -2.16 -4.44
C ASP A 15 11.74 -1.60 -5.11
N MET A 16 10.59 -2.20 -4.84
CA MET A 16 9.33 -1.89 -5.50
C MET A 16 8.36 -1.24 -4.53
N ALA A 17 7.89 -0.06 -4.93
CA ALA A 17 6.76 0.60 -4.28
C ALA A 17 5.42 0.01 -4.77
N PRO A 18 4.34 0.07 -3.97
CA PRO A 18 3.04 -0.40 -4.40
C PRO A 18 2.51 0.40 -5.59
N PRO A 19 1.70 -0.21 -6.46
CA PRO A 19 1.11 0.48 -7.60
C PRO A 19 0.09 1.52 -7.13
N LEU A 20 0.02 2.65 -7.81
CA LEU A 20 -0.93 3.73 -7.52
C LEU A 20 -2.41 3.33 -7.70
N ARG A 21 -2.68 2.18 -8.31
CA ARG A 21 -4.05 1.67 -8.52
C ARG A 21 -4.85 1.53 -7.22
N GLY A 22 -4.19 1.24 -6.10
CA GLY A 22 -4.85 1.17 -4.80
C GLY A 22 -5.35 2.52 -4.27
N VAL A 23 -4.92 3.63 -4.86
CA VAL A 23 -5.34 4.99 -4.48
C VAL A 23 -6.58 5.45 -5.26
N ILE A 24 -6.90 4.80 -6.37
CA ILE A 24 -8.00 5.21 -7.26
C ILE A 24 -9.34 5.16 -6.52
N TYR A 25 -9.64 4.09 -5.79
CA TYR A 25 -10.89 3.96 -5.03
C TYR A 25 -11.04 5.03 -3.94
N PRO A 26 -10.07 5.22 -3.04
CA PRO A 26 -10.12 6.31 -2.07
C PRO A 26 -10.26 7.68 -2.73
N PHE A 27 -9.63 7.90 -3.86
CA PHE A 27 -9.71 9.15 -4.59
C PHE A 27 -11.11 9.41 -5.17
N LEU A 28 -11.74 8.40 -5.77
CA LEU A 28 -13.12 8.50 -6.26
C LEU A 28 -14.12 8.72 -5.10
N GLU A 29 -13.94 7.99 -4.00
CA GLU A 29 -14.74 8.19 -2.78
C GLU A 29 -14.63 9.62 -2.27
N LEU A 30 -13.42 10.18 -2.29
CA LEU A 30 -13.17 11.55 -1.90
C LEU A 30 -13.88 12.56 -2.80
N ILE A 31 -13.85 12.38 -4.11
CA ILE A 31 -14.54 13.26 -5.06
C ILE A 31 -16.04 13.26 -4.79
N ILE A 32 -16.65 12.09 -4.59
CA ILE A 32 -18.07 11.96 -4.31
C ILE A 32 -18.40 12.61 -2.95
N ALA A 33 -17.64 12.31 -1.91
CA ALA A 33 -17.84 12.90 -0.58
C ALA A 33 -17.70 14.41 -0.61
N THR A 34 -16.73 14.95 -1.34
CA THR A 34 -16.55 16.39 -1.52
C THR A 34 -17.74 17.03 -2.24
N ALA A 35 -18.19 16.43 -3.32
CA ALA A 35 -19.35 16.92 -4.09
C ALA A 35 -20.61 16.98 -3.22
N LEU A 36 -20.90 15.91 -2.46
CA LEU A 36 -22.04 15.85 -1.55
C LEU A 36 -21.94 16.87 -0.40
N SER A 37 -20.75 17.03 0.15
CA SER A 37 -20.51 17.99 1.24
C SER A 37 -20.70 19.43 0.77
N TRP A 38 -20.18 19.79 -0.39
CA TRP A 38 -20.36 21.13 -0.96
C TRP A 38 -21.80 21.41 -1.37
N MET A 39 -22.53 20.40 -1.86
CA MET A 39 -23.96 20.52 -2.15
C MET A 39 -24.76 20.78 -0.87
N LEU A 40 -24.43 20.08 0.23
CA LEU A 40 -25.04 20.31 1.54
C LEU A 40 -24.74 21.71 2.07
N ILE A 41 -23.51 22.17 1.96
CA ILE A 41 -23.10 23.53 2.38
C ILE A 41 -23.84 24.58 1.58
N GLY A 42 -23.96 24.42 0.26
CA GLY A 42 -24.72 25.33 -0.59
C GLY A 42 -26.20 25.36 -0.25
N TRP A 43 -26.81 24.23 0.09
CA TRP A 43 -28.17 24.17 0.58
C TRP A 43 -28.33 24.87 1.93
N MET A 44 -27.40 24.70 2.85
CA MET A 44 -27.41 25.39 4.15
C MET A 44 -27.29 26.91 4.00
N ASP A 45 -26.52 27.40 3.05
CA ASP A 45 -26.42 28.83 2.73
C ASP A 45 -27.75 29.36 2.19
N ALA A 46 -28.42 28.63 1.30
CA ALA A 46 -29.72 28.99 0.76
C ALA A 46 -30.84 28.96 1.81
N ALA A 47 -30.75 28.04 2.77
CA ALA A 47 -31.70 27.91 3.86
C ALA A 47 -31.42 28.89 5.04
N ALA A 48 -30.46 29.80 4.88
CA ALA A 48 -30.04 30.75 5.90
C ALA A 48 -29.71 30.12 7.29
N VAL A 49 -29.09 28.93 7.23
CA VAL A 49 -28.61 28.23 8.43
C VAL A 49 -27.48 29.06 9.08
N ASP A 50 -27.42 29.04 10.41
CA ASP A 50 -26.40 29.73 11.16
C ASP A 50 -24.98 29.40 10.66
N ALA A 51 -24.18 30.46 10.53
CA ALA A 51 -22.79 30.35 10.07
C ALA A 51 -21.92 29.39 10.93
N VAL A 52 -22.22 29.30 12.23
CA VAL A 52 -21.51 28.40 13.16
C VAL A 52 -21.74 26.93 12.75
N ILE A 53 -22.99 26.56 12.44
CA ILE A 53 -23.37 25.22 12.05
C ILE A 53 -22.71 24.87 10.69
N ARG A 54 -22.78 25.80 9.75
CA ARG A 54 -22.15 25.65 8.43
C ARG A 54 -20.63 25.43 8.56
N ASN A 55 -19.95 26.25 9.35
CA ASN A 55 -18.52 26.12 9.57
C ASN A 55 -18.15 24.83 10.30
N ALA A 56 -19.00 24.33 11.20
CA ALA A 56 -18.84 23.03 11.82
C ALA A 56 -18.89 21.89 10.80
N VAL A 57 -19.80 21.94 9.84
CA VAL A 57 -19.89 20.95 8.73
C VAL A 57 -18.64 20.98 7.88
N VAL A 58 -18.10 22.14 7.53
CA VAL A 58 -16.84 22.28 6.78
C VAL A 58 -15.67 21.70 7.58
N GLY A 59 -15.59 21.96 8.88
CA GLY A 59 -14.57 21.42 9.75
C GLY A 59 -14.61 19.89 9.85
N ILE A 60 -15.80 19.31 9.98
CA ILE A 60 -16.01 17.86 10.01
C ILE A 60 -15.60 17.24 8.68
N TRP A 61 -15.99 17.83 7.55
CA TRP A 61 -15.58 17.38 6.23
C TRP A 61 -14.06 17.36 6.09
N PHE A 62 -13.37 18.42 6.54
CA PHE A 62 -11.92 18.52 6.47
C PHE A 62 -11.21 17.45 7.31
N LEU A 63 -11.73 17.17 8.52
CA LEU A 63 -11.20 16.09 9.37
C LEU A 63 -11.39 14.71 8.76
N ILE A 64 -12.54 14.44 8.16
CA ILE A 64 -12.82 13.19 7.46
C ILE A 64 -11.90 13.06 6.25
N PHE A 65 -11.69 14.14 5.51
CA PHE A 65 -10.76 14.19 4.37
C PHE A 65 -9.35 13.78 4.77
N ILE A 66 -8.80 14.40 5.82
CA ILE A 66 -7.45 14.10 6.29
C ILE A 66 -7.36 12.65 6.75
N TRP A 67 -8.28 12.21 7.58
CA TRP A 67 -8.23 10.88 8.15
C TRP A 67 -8.47 9.77 7.12
N ARG A 68 -9.48 9.94 6.29
CA ARG A 68 -9.91 8.89 5.36
C ARG A 68 -9.03 8.77 4.12
N PHE A 69 -8.51 9.88 3.63
CA PHE A 69 -7.73 9.94 2.40
C PHE A 69 -6.23 10.06 2.65
N PHE A 70 -5.82 11.03 3.44
CA PHE A 70 -4.41 11.34 3.63
C PHE A 70 -3.67 10.26 4.41
N TRP A 71 -4.29 9.72 5.44
CA TRP A 71 -3.71 8.67 6.28
C TRP A 71 -3.44 7.36 5.52
N PRO A 72 -4.42 6.79 4.78
CA PRO A 72 -4.17 5.60 3.96
C PRO A 72 -3.13 5.83 2.87
N LEU A 73 -3.10 7.01 2.27
CA LEU A 73 -2.14 7.36 1.23
C LEU A 73 -0.70 7.31 1.76
N ILE A 74 -0.45 7.94 2.90
CA ILE A 74 0.88 7.91 3.54
C ILE A 74 1.26 6.48 3.92
N ARG A 75 0.32 5.73 4.49
CA ARG A 75 0.56 4.34 4.87
C ARG A 75 0.92 3.48 3.67
N GLN A 76 0.23 3.64 2.56
CA GLN A 76 0.48 2.88 1.33
C GLN A 76 1.83 3.23 0.71
N GLN A 77 2.25 4.49 0.74
CA GLN A 77 3.56 4.89 0.21
C GLN A 77 4.74 4.33 1.01
N ARG A 78 4.52 3.93 2.25
CA ARG A 78 5.55 3.31 3.11
C ARG A 78 5.71 1.81 2.89
N GLN A 79 4.79 1.16 2.17
CA GLN A 79 4.91 -0.25 1.83
C GLN A 79 6.01 -0.42 0.79
N ARG A 80 6.87 -1.40 1.00
CA ARG A 80 7.93 -1.75 0.05
C ARG A 80 8.10 -3.25 -0.05
N PHE A 81 8.38 -3.71 -1.25
CA PHE A 81 8.77 -5.08 -1.53
C PHE A 81 10.18 -5.07 -2.07
N VAL A 82 11.10 -5.67 -1.34
CA VAL A 82 12.53 -5.64 -1.65
C VAL A 82 13.02 -7.04 -1.91
N VAL A 83 13.68 -7.23 -3.04
CA VAL A 83 14.35 -8.47 -3.42
C VAL A 83 15.86 -8.26 -3.35
N THR A 84 16.54 -9.09 -2.58
CA THR A 84 18.00 -9.11 -2.50
C THR A 84 18.53 -10.42 -3.07
N ASN A 85 19.85 -10.52 -3.18
CA ASN A 85 20.51 -11.75 -3.61
C ASN A 85 20.46 -12.89 -2.57
N LYS A 86 19.93 -12.65 -1.36
CA LYS A 86 19.87 -13.65 -0.28
C LYS A 86 18.45 -13.90 0.25
N ARG A 87 17.58 -12.92 0.19
CA ARG A 87 16.22 -12.98 0.75
C ARG A 87 15.25 -12.03 0.05
N VAL A 88 13.97 -12.32 0.26
CA VAL A 88 12.88 -11.44 -0.14
C VAL A 88 12.31 -10.80 1.11
N MET A 89 12.17 -9.48 1.13
CA MET A 89 11.64 -8.74 2.26
C MET A 89 10.36 -8.00 1.87
N TYR A 90 9.37 -8.08 2.72
CA TYR A 90 8.15 -7.29 2.63
C TYR A 90 8.07 -6.34 3.83
N LEU A 91 8.07 -5.05 3.55
CA LEU A 91 7.93 -4.00 4.55
C LEU A 91 6.51 -3.45 4.49
N PRO A 92 5.64 -3.80 5.46
CA PRO A 92 4.33 -3.21 5.54
C PRO A 92 4.44 -1.73 5.96
N GLY A 93 3.68 -0.87 5.30
CA GLY A 93 3.67 0.56 5.64
C GLY A 93 2.95 0.82 6.97
N GLY A 94 3.66 0.75 8.08
CA GLY A 94 3.10 1.03 9.40
C GLY A 94 3.74 0.23 10.52
N ARG A 95 2.93 -0.17 11.52
CA ARG A 95 3.38 -0.96 12.68
C ARG A 95 3.54 -2.46 12.42
N GLY A 96 3.37 -2.92 11.18
CA GLY A 96 3.56 -4.31 10.82
C GLY A 96 5.03 -4.75 10.94
N ARG A 97 5.25 -6.04 11.19
CA ARG A 97 6.59 -6.62 11.20
C ARG A 97 7.08 -6.78 9.77
N THR A 98 8.35 -6.50 9.54
CA THR A 98 9.01 -6.82 8.27
C THR A 98 9.09 -8.33 8.13
N GLU A 99 8.49 -8.86 7.07
CA GLU A 99 8.62 -10.27 6.73
C GLU A 99 9.84 -10.46 5.84
N SER A 100 10.66 -11.41 6.20
CA SER A 100 11.89 -11.77 5.48
C SER A 100 11.91 -13.26 5.20
N ILE A 101 11.96 -13.63 3.93
CA ILE A 101 11.98 -15.01 3.48
C ILE A 101 13.31 -15.27 2.79
N PRO A 102 14.18 -16.12 3.36
CA PRO A 102 15.42 -16.52 2.69
C PRO A 102 15.14 -17.20 1.34
N LEU A 103 15.91 -16.87 0.32
CA LEU A 103 15.76 -17.48 -1.02
C LEU A 103 15.84 -19.01 -1.00
N MET A 104 16.65 -19.57 -0.09
CA MET A 104 16.78 -21.01 0.09
C MET A 104 15.49 -21.72 0.54
N GLN A 105 14.56 -20.98 1.15
CA GLN A 105 13.26 -21.50 1.62
C GLN A 105 12.15 -21.31 0.59
N ILE A 106 12.41 -20.64 -0.51
CA ILE A 106 11.41 -20.39 -1.54
C ILE A 106 11.35 -21.60 -2.48
N ARG A 107 10.17 -22.24 -2.50
CA ARG A 107 9.89 -23.34 -3.42
C ARG A 107 9.53 -22.86 -4.82
N GLY A 108 8.85 -21.72 -4.91
CA GLY A 108 8.43 -21.14 -6.18
C GLY A 108 7.71 -19.81 -5.97
N VAL A 109 7.58 -19.07 -7.05
CA VAL A 109 6.92 -17.77 -7.07
C VAL A 109 5.91 -17.77 -8.20
N ARG A 110 4.71 -17.28 -7.92
CA ARG A 110 3.64 -17.16 -8.90
C ARG A 110 2.98 -15.78 -8.82
N ARG A 111 2.79 -15.17 -9.95
CA ARG A 111 2.05 -13.92 -10.04
C ARG A 111 0.55 -14.16 -9.90
N ARG A 112 -0.08 -13.40 -9.05
CA ARG A 112 -1.53 -13.34 -8.89
C ARG A 112 -2.01 -11.90 -9.01
N ARG A 113 -3.29 -11.66 -9.22
CA ARG A 113 -3.87 -10.33 -9.42
C ARG A 113 -3.32 -9.30 -8.42
N GLY A 114 -2.53 -8.34 -8.90
CA GLY A 114 -1.98 -7.24 -8.10
C GLY A 114 -0.89 -7.61 -7.08
N GLY A 115 -0.42 -8.86 -7.04
CA GLY A 115 0.57 -9.32 -6.08
C GLY A 115 1.35 -10.54 -6.53
N ILE A 116 2.07 -11.13 -5.58
CA ILE A 116 2.93 -12.30 -5.77
C ILE A 116 2.63 -13.31 -4.68
N ASP A 117 2.45 -14.55 -5.07
CA ASP A 117 2.38 -15.70 -4.16
C ASP A 117 3.75 -16.36 -4.08
N ILE A 118 4.27 -16.53 -2.89
CA ILE A 118 5.56 -17.19 -2.63
C ILE A 118 5.31 -18.50 -1.91
N GLY A 119 5.64 -19.60 -2.54
CA GLY A 119 5.63 -20.91 -1.91
C GLY A 119 6.89 -21.10 -1.05
N ILE A 120 6.70 -21.43 0.23
CA ILE A 120 7.77 -21.66 1.19
C ILE A 120 7.89 -23.15 1.46
N LEU A 121 9.13 -23.66 1.52
CA LEU A 121 9.41 -25.05 1.89
C LEU A 121 8.90 -25.32 3.33
N GLY A 122 8.10 -26.38 3.47
CA GLY A 122 7.51 -26.75 4.75
C GLY A 122 6.16 -26.12 5.07
N TYR A 123 5.69 -25.16 4.27
CA TYR A 123 4.35 -24.59 4.37
C TYR A 123 3.47 -25.12 3.23
N GLY A 124 2.26 -25.58 3.58
CA GLY A 124 1.32 -26.16 2.61
C GLY A 124 0.69 -25.12 1.69
N GLU A 125 0.53 -23.89 2.13
CA GLU A 125 -0.07 -22.80 1.36
C GLU A 125 0.95 -21.70 1.02
N PRO A 126 0.88 -21.13 -0.19
CA PRO A 126 1.74 -20.01 -0.56
C PRO A 126 1.34 -18.75 0.21
N VAL A 127 2.33 -17.96 0.60
CA VAL A 127 2.12 -16.66 1.22
C VAL A 127 1.85 -15.62 0.14
N HIS A 128 0.73 -14.93 0.25
CA HIS A 128 0.33 -13.89 -0.69
C HIS A 128 0.80 -12.51 -0.23
N PHE A 129 1.55 -11.82 -1.08
CA PHE A 129 1.95 -10.43 -0.90
C PHE A 129 1.14 -9.55 -1.84
N PRO A 130 0.16 -8.79 -1.33
CA PRO A 130 -0.64 -7.89 -2.14
C PRO A 130 0.12 -6.63 -2.54
N ASN A 131 -0.34 -5.97 -3.59
CA ASN A 131 0.15 -4.64 -4.00
C ASN A 131 1.66 -4.56 -4.29
N VAL A 132 2.20 -5.57 -4.93
CA VAL A 132 3.59 -5.57 -5.39
C VAL A 132 3.69 -4.82 -6.71
N GLY A 133 4.43 -3.71 -6.72
CA GLY A 133 4.70 -2.96 -7.94
C GLY A 133 5.54 -3.79 -8.93
N ARG A 134 5.20 -3.70 -10.23
CA ARG A 134 5.90 -4.43 -11.30
C ARG A 134 6.08 -5.93 -11.00
N ALA A 135 5.01 -6.58 -10.53
CA ALA A 135 5.01 -7.98 -10.09
C ALA A 135 5.68 -8.94 -11.11
N ARG A 136 5.52 -8.68 -12.40
CA ARG A 136 6.14 -9.47 -13.47
C ARG A 136 7.67 -9.43 -13.43
N ARG A 137 8.24 -8.24 -13.16
CA ARG A 137 9.69 -8.08 -13.07
C ARG A 137 10.23 -8.72 -11.79
N VAL A 138 9.51 -8.59 -10.70
CA VAL A 138 9.87 -9.19 -9.41
C VAL A 138 9.83 -10.71 -9.49
N GLU A 139 8.79 -11.29 -10.10
CA GLU A 139 8.69 -12.73 -10.35
C GLU A 139 9.90 -13.24 -11.16
N ALA A 140 10.24 -12.56 -12.26
CA ALA A 140 11.37 -12.91 -13.09
C ALA A 140 12.71 -12.86 -12.33
N LEU A 141 12.92 -11.83 -11.53
CA LEU A 141 14.13 -11.69 -10.72
C LEU A 141 14.27 -12.79 -9.66
N ILE A 142 13.17 -13.13 -8.98
CA ILE A 142 13.19 -14.20 -7.97
C ILE A 142 13.45 -15.55 -8.64
N VAL A 143 12.80 -15.84 -9.75
CA VAL A 143 13.03 -17.09 -10.51
C VAL A 143 14.47 -17.19 -10.99
N GLU A 144 15.07 -16.09 -11.43
CA GLU A 144 16.48 -16.05 -11.83
C GLU A 144 17.43 -16.37 -10.65
N GLN A 145 17.11 -15.87 -9.47
CA GLN A 145 17.91 -16.14 -8.25
C GLN A 145 17.72 -17.57 -7.71
N LEU A 146 16.64 -18.25 -8.08
CA LEU A 146 16.37 -19.64 -7.70
C LEU A 146 17.04 -20.67 -8.63
N ARG A 147 17.54 -20.24 -9.78
CA ARG A 147 18.31 -21.08 -10.70
C ARG A 147 19.76 -21.20 -10.25
#